data_f46d39296feaf20ba391d38862df5672
#
_entry.id   f46d39296feaf20ba391d38862df5672
#
_cell.length_a   1.000
_cell.length_b   1.000
_cell.length_c   1.000
_cell.angle_alpha   90.00
_cell.angle_beta   90.00
_cell.angle_gamma   90.00
#
_symmetry.space_group_name_H-M   'P 1'
#
loop_
_entity.id
_entity.type
_entity.pdbx_description
1 polymer ?
#
loop_
_entity_poly.entity_id
_entity_poly.type
_entity_poly.pdbx_seq_one_letter_code
_entity_poly.pdbx_strand_id
1 'polypeptide(L)'
;LFNLNNSSLALYSFKNNQLNTDYFRSINRRGLGDTANDMGIYGSKLYIVVNVSSQIEVVDLQSGKSVKQIPMLSENGSSRQPRNIAFDGGKAYVCSFDGTVARIDTASLSIDALTRAGRNPDGICVQNGKLYVSNSGGLDWEGIGVDRTVSVIDIPSFTEIKKIEVGPNPGDIQAGPDGSVYVATHGENIEAGDYHFVQIDGHTDQVVRTFDEKVLSFTIHDNMAYLYTYDYRTQDSQIKVFNLK
;
A
#
# COMPACT_ATOMS: atom_id res chain seq x y z
N LEU A 1 -1.96 0.71 -17.17
CA LEU A 1 -2.44 2.00 -17.66
C LEU A 1 -3.89 2.21 -17.21
N PHE A 2 -4.19 3.38 -16.72
CA PHE A 2 -5.50 3.77 -16.18
C PHE A 2 -6.60 3.69 -17.25
N ASN A 3 -7.76 3.13 -16.89
CA ASN A 3 -8.93 2.94 -17.76
C ASN A 3 -8.72 2.04 -19.01
N LEU A 4 -7.70 1.20 -19.03
CA LEU A 4 -7.45 0.28 -20.16
C LEU A 4 -7.76 -1.19 -19.84
N ASN A 5 -8.13 -1.50 -18.59
CA ASN A 5 -8.45 -2.86 -18.14
C ASN A 5 -7.35 -3.89 -18.50
N ASN A 6 -6.08 -3.48 -18.36
CA ASN A 6 -4.92 -4.21 -18.87
C ASN A 6 -3.92 -4.62 -17.78
N SER A 7 -4.34 -4.68 -16.52
CA SER A 7 -3.50 -5.24 -15.47
C SER A 7 -3.22 -6.71 -15.72
N SER A 8 -1.99 -7.13 -15.49
CA SER A 8 -1.56 -8.51 -15.61
C SER A 8 -0.76 -8.93 -14.36
N LEU A 9 -0.67 -10.21 -14.13
CA LEU A 9 0.22 -10.83 -13.16
C LEU A 9 1.28 -11.61 -13.92
N ALA A 10 2.55 -11.29 -13.69
CA ALA A 10 3.68 -12.02 -14.23
C ALA A 10 4.19 -13.05 -13.22
N LEU A 11 4.63 -14.21 -13.73
CA LEU A 11 5.31 -15.23 -12.93
C LEU A 11 6.67 -15.52 -13.55
N TYR A 12 7.73 -15.40 -12.75
CA TYR A 12 9.06 -15.83 -13.12
C TYR A 12 9.48 -17.07 -12.34
N SER A 13 9.89 -18.10 -13.05
CA SER A 13 10.40 -19.34 -12.47
C SER A 13 11.93 -19.36 -12.47
N PHE A 14 12.54 -19.24 -11.32
CA PHE A 14 14.01 -19.37 -11.16
C PHE A 14 14.53 -20.78 -11.51
N LYS A 15 13.68 -21.81 -11.39
CA LYS A 15 14.08 -23.20 -11.66
C LYS A 15 14.41 -23.44 -13.14
N ASN A 16 13.63 -22.84 -14.04
CA ASN A 16 13.77 -23.05 -15.50
C ASN A 16 14.02 -21.75 -16.27
N ASN A 17 14.23 -20.63 -15.57
CA ASN A 17 14.52 -19.31 -16.13
C ASN A 17 13.43 -18.87 -17.13
N GLN A 18 12.15 -19.10 -16.80
CA GLN A 18 11.03 -18.77 -17.67
C GLN A 18 10.18 -17.67 -17.05
N LEU A 19 9.76 -16.72 -17.90
CA LEU A 19 8.85 -15.64 -17.57
C LEU A 19 7.52 -15.83 -18.31
N ASN A 20 6.42 -15.85 -17.55
CA ASN A 20 5.06 -15.72 -18.08
C ASN A 20 4.52 -14.34 -17.70
N THR A 21 4.39 -13.44 -18.66
CA THR A 21 3.95 -12.05 -18.43
C THR A 21 2.44 -11.89 -18.28
N ASP A 22 1.66 -12.90 -18.60
CA ASP A 22 0.18 -12.90 -18.50
C ASP A 22 -0.32 -14.15 -17.75
N TYR A 23 0.36 -14.45 -16.63
CA TYR A 23 0.11 -15.67 -15.85
C TYR A 23 -1.35 -15.78 -15.38
N PHE A 24 -1.94 -14.70 -14.85
CA PHE A 24 -3.31 -14.73 -14.36
C PHE A 24 -4.29 -15.12 -15.47
N ARG A 25 -4.22 -14.49 -16.63
CA ARG A 25 -5.12 -14.76 -17.77
C ARG A 25 -4.91 -16.16 -18.33
N SER A 26 -3.66 -16.63 -18.37
CA SER A 26 -3.35 -17.98 -18.87
C SER A 26 -4.06 -19.09 -18.08
N ILE A 27 -4.23 -18.87 -16.76
CA ILE A 27 -4.89 -19.81 -15.85
C ILE A 27 -6.41 -19.58 -15.81
N ASN A 28 -6.84 -18.29 -15.63
CA ASN A 28 -8.22 -17.97 -15.27
C ASN A 28 -9.11 -17.60 -16.46
N ARG A 29 -8.54 -17.52 -17.68
CA ARG A 29 -9.25 -17.23 -18.93
C ARG A 29 -10.00 -15.90 -18.95
N ARG A 30 -9.63 -14.98 -18.09
CA ARG A 30 -10.13 -13.61 -18.00
C ARG A 30 -9.03 -12.63 -17.58
N GLY A 31 -9.25 -11.33 -17.80
CA GLY A 31 -8.35 -10.28 -17.31
C GLY A 31 -8.39 -10.17 -15.80
N LEU A 32 -7.32 -9.59 -15.24
CA LEU A 32 -7.22 -9.29 -13.81
C LEU A 32 -8.06 -8.06 -13.44
N GLY A 33 -8.18 -7.10 -14.33
CA GLY A 33 -8.87 -5.83 -14.11
C GLY A 33 -8.02 -4.63 -14.49
N ASP A 34 -8.40 -3.47 -13.98
CA ASP A 34 -7.76 -2.19 -14.26
C ASP A 34 -7.02 -1.67 -13.02
N THR A 35 -5.76 -1.29 -13.23
CA THR A 35 -4.89 -0.66 -12.24
C THR A 35 -4.71 -1.53 -10.99
N ALA A 36 -4.05 -2.70 -11.16
CA ALA A 36 -3.55 -3.46 -10.03
C ALA A 36 -2.39 -2.70 -9.36
N ASN A 37 -2.58 -2.32 -8.10
CA ASN A 37 -1.65 -1.46 -7.36
C ASN A 37 -0.70 -2.21 -6.45
N ASP A 38 -1.24 -3.21 -5.75
CA ASP A 38 -0.49 -3.90 -4.71
C ASP A 38 -0.88 -5.38 -4.66
N MET A 39 -0.02 -6.18 -4.07
CA MET A 39 -0.30 -7.59 -3.82
C MET A 39 0.44 -8.09 -2.59
N GLY A 40 -0.19 -9.01 -1.87
CA GLY A 40 0.43 -9.63 -0.70
C GLY A 40 0.04 -11.10 -0.57
N ILE A 41 0.93 -11.87 0.04
CA ILE A 41 0.71 -13.29 0.31
C ILE A 41 0.34 -13.46 1.78
N TYR A 42 -0.75 -14.18 2.03
CA TYR A 42 -1.10 -14.61 3.38
C TYR A 42 -1.61 -16.05 3.38
N GLY A 43 -0.94 -16.91 4.14
CA GLY A 43 -1.20 -18.36 4.11
C GLY A 43 -0.96 -18.95 2.71
N SER A 44 -1.96 -19.62 2.17
CA SER A 44 -1.91 -20.23 0.83
C SER A 44 -2.49 -19.36 -0.28
N LYS A 45 -2.72 -18.07 -0.01
CA LYS A 45 -3.42 -17.18 -0.95
C LYS A 45 -2.58 -15.95 -1.29
N LEU A 46 -2.68 -15.52 -2.54
CA LEU A 46 -2.22 -14.23 -3.05
C LEU A 46 -3.43 -13.31 -3.15
N TYR A 47 -3.35 -12.14 -2.54
CA TYR A 47 -4.35 -11.08 -2.61
C TYR A 47 -3.81 -9.97 -3.51
N ILE A 48 -4.57 -9.58 -4.54
CA ILE A 48 -4.19 -8.54 -5.49
C ILE A 48 -5.19 -7.40 -5.37
N VAL A 49 -4.71 -6.21 -5.05
CA VAL A 49 -5.51 -4.99 -4.95
C VAL A 49 -5.67 -4.38 -6.32
N VAL A 50 -6.91 -4.34 -6.84
CA VAL A 50 -7.21 -3.83 -8.18
C VAL A 50 -8.03 -2.55 -8.05
N ASN A 51 -7.35 -1.41 -8.15
CA ASN A 51 -7.85 -0.08 -7.77
C ASN A 51 -9.08 0.35 -8.58
N VAL A 52 -8.93 0.56 -9.89
CA VAL A 52 -10.01 1.08 -10.75
C VAL A 52 -11.16 0.07 -10.88
N SER A 53 -10.86 -1.22 -10.93
CA SER A 53 -11.87 -2.27 -10.87
C SER A 53 -12.53 -2.43 -9.51
N SER A 54 -12.03 -1.73 -8.50
CA SER A 54 -12.56 -1.69 -7.13
C SER A 54 -12.82 -3.07 -6.54
N GLN A 55 -11.78 -3.90 -6.52
CA GLN A 55 -11.85 -5.26 -6.00
C GLN A 55 -10.52 -5.74 -5.43
N ILE A 56 -10.60 -6.76 -4.58
CA ILE A 56 -9.45 -7.60 -4.22
C ILE A 56 -9.63 -8.93 -4.93
N GLU A 57 -8.71 -9.26 -5.81
CA GLU A 57 -8.64 -10.59 -6.43
C GLU A 57 -7.87 -11.53 -5.51
N VAL A 58 -8.47 -12.63 -5.10
CA VAL A 58 -7.84 -13.66 -4.27
C VAL A 58 -7.54 -14.87 -5.10
N VAL A 59 -6.27 -15.28 -5.11
CA VAL A 59 -5.76 -16.36 -5.94
C VAL A 59 -5.15 -17.44 -5.04
N ASP A 60 -5.42 -18.70 -5.31
CA ASP A 60 -4.70 -19.81 -4.68
C ASP A 60 -3.25 -19.85 -5.18
N LEU A 61 -2.31 -19.78 -4.24
CA LEU A 61 -0.89 -19.58 -4.54
C LEU A 61 -0.27 -20.77 -5.30
N GLN A 62 -0.77 -21.99 -5.07
CA GLN A 62 -0.22 -23.19 -5.70
C GLN A 62 -0.73 -23.36 -7.14
N SER A 63 -2.01 -23.14 -7.38
CA SER A 63 -2.63 -23.39 -8.69
C SER A 63 -2.72 -22.15 -9.58
N GLY A 64 -2.58 -20.96 -9.03
CA GLY A 64 -2.81 -19.69 -9.73
C GLY A 64 -4.30 -19.42 -10.03
N LYS A 65 -5.21 -20.27 -9.54
CA LYS A 65 -6.65 -20.12 -9.80
C LYS A 65 -7.25 -19.05 -8.90
N SER A 66 -8.12 -18.23 -9.49
CA SER A 66 -8.97 -17.31 -8.74
C SER A 66 -9.89 -18.07 -7.79
N VAL A 67 -9.85 -17.68 -6.52
CA VAL A 67 -10.70 -18.24 -5.46
C VAL A 67 -11.89 -17.33 -5.20
N LYS A 68 -11.65 -16.02 -5.19
CA LYS A 68 -12.66 -15.02 -4.86
C LYS A 68 -12.32 -13.66 -5.46
N GLN A 69 -13.33 -12.93 -5.90
CA GLN A 69 -13.28 -11.49 -6.07
C GLN A 69 -14.07 -10.85 -4.93
N ILE A 70 -13.42 -9.99 -4.15
CA ILE A 70 -14.06 -9.25 -3.05
C ILE A 70 -14.32 -7.83 -3.54
N PRO A 71 -15.58 -7.42 -3.76
CA PRO A 71 -15.90 -6.07 -4.21
C PRO A 71 -15.51 -5.04 -3.14
N MET A 72 -14.85 -3.96 -3.56
CA MET A 72 -14.50 -2.81 -2.72
C MET A 72 -15.41 -1.63 -3.07
N LEU A 73 -16.71 -1.83 -2.86
CA LEU A 73 -17.77 -0.86 -3.15
C LEU A 73 -18.38 -0.34 -1.84
N SER A 74 -18.82 0.91 -1.86
CA SER A 74 -19.62 1.49 -0.79
C SER A 74 -21.08 0.99 -0.88
N GLU A 75 -21.89 1.29 0.13
CA GLU A 75 -23.30 0.87 0.17
C GLU A 75 -24.13 1.36 -1.01
N ASN A 76 -23.79 2.53 -1.55
CA ASN A 76 -24.45 3.08 -2.74
C ASN A 76 -23.85 2.60 -4.07
N GLY A 77 -22.90 1.62 -4.01
CA GLY A 77 -22.26 1.05 -5.19
C GLY A 77 -21.09 1.85 -5.76
N SER A 78 -20.68 2.95 -5.11
CA SER A 78 -19.52 3.74 -5.56
C SER A 78 -18.21 2.98 -5.28
N SER A 79 -17.23 3.14 -6.16
CA SER A 79 -15.88 2.59 -6.00
C SER A 79 -15.19 3.20 -4.78
N ARG A 80 -14.57 2.35 -3.94
CA ARG A 80 -13.69 2.79 -2.84
C ARG A 80 -12.28 3.08 -3.32
N GLN A 81 -11.89 2.61 -4.48
CA GLN A 81 -10.53 2.73 -5.04
C GLN A 81 -9.46 2.19 -4.07
N PRO A 82 -9.42 0.86 -3.81
CA PRO A 82 -8.46 0.25 -2.90
C PRO A 82 -7.02 0.46 -3.38
N ARG A 83 -6.10 0.69 -2.43
CA ARG A 83 -4.71 1.06 -2.74
C ARG A 83 -3.71 0.00 -2.33
N ASN A 84 -3.53 -0.22 -1.04
CA ASN A 84 -2.53 -1.13 -0.50
C ASN A 84 -3.13 -2.08 0.54
N ILE A 85 -2.44 -3.20 0.80
CA ILE A 85 -2.90 -4.27 1.67
C ILE A 85 -1.83 -4.67 2.69
N ALA A 86 -2.24 -4.89 3.94
CA ALA A 86 -1.40 -5.44 4.99
C ALA A 86 -2.13 -6.59 5.70
N PHE A 87 -1.39 -7.43 6.43
CA PHE A 87 -1.95 -8.62 7.06
C PHE A 87 -1.53 -8.74 8.52
N ASP A 88 -2.46 -9.14 9.37
CA ASP A 88 -2.20 -9.53 10.76
C ASP A 88 -3.32 -10.40 11.30
N GLY A 89 -2.98 -11.38 12.16
CA GLY A 89 -3.93 -12.14 12.97
C GLY A 89 -5.09 -12.80 12.20
N GLY A 90 -4.86 -13.29 10.97
CA GLY A 90 -5.93 -13.90 10.14
C GLY A 90 -6.79 -12.89 9.41
N LYS A 91 -6.40 -11.63 9.40
CA LYS A 91 -7.09 -10.54 8.71
C LYS A 91 -6.20 -9.89 7.65
N ALA A 92 -6.83 -9.41 6.59
CA ALA A 92 -6.24 -8.48 5.65
C ALA A 92 -6.86 -7.09 5.84
N TYR A 93 -6.05 -6.05 5.77
CA TYR A 93 -6.45 -4.66 5.93
C TYR A 93 -6.13 -3.92 4.64
N VAL A 94 -7.14 -3.29 4.04
CA VAL A 94 -7.01 -2.60 2.76
C VAL A 94 -7.38 -1.14 2.92
N CYS A 95 -6.44 -0.23 2.68
CA CYS A 95 -6.72 1.19 2.62
C CYS A 95 -7.26 1.57 1.23
N SER A 96 -8.11 2.58 1.19
CA SER A 96 -8.80 3.01 -0.03
C SER A 96 -8.88 4.53 -0.14
N PHE A 97 -8.85 5.05 -1.36
CA PHE A 97 -8.89 6.51 -1.61
C PHE A 97 -10.17 7.20 -1.14
N ASP A 98 -11.26 6.46 -0.88
CA ASP A 98 -12.48 7.01 -0.28
C ASP A 98 -12.34 7.36 1.22
N GLY A 99 -11.15 7.23 1.79
CA GLY A 99 -10.85 7.50 3.21
C GLY A 99 -11.16 6.33 4.14
N THR A 100 -11.42 5.13 3.60
CA THR A 100 -11.73 3.95 4.42
C THR A 100 -10.57 2.96 4.51
N VAL A 101 -10.58 2.19 5.59
CA VAL A 101 -9.79 0.94 5.73
C VAL A 101 -10.78 -0.20 5.94
N ALA A 102 -10.75 -1.19 5.04
CA ALA A 102 -11.54 -2.40 5.15
C ALA A 102 -10.74 -3.50 5.85
N ARG A 103 -11.39 -4.22 6.78
CA ARG A 103 -10.88 -5.45 7.35
C ARG A 103 -11.56 -6.63 6.67
N ILE A 104 -10.77 -7.54 6.13
CA ILE A 104 -11.22 -8.74 5.42
C ILE A 104 -10.80 -9.95 6.24
N ASP A 105 -11.74 -10.81 6.56
CA ASP A 105 -11.45 -12.11 7.16
C ASP A 105 -10.86 -13.07 6.12
N THR A 106 -9.64 -13.57 6.34
CA THR A 106 -8.91 -14.39 5.36
C THR A 106 -9.42 -15.82 5.23
N ALA A 107 -10.28 -16.28 6.13
CA ALA A 107 -10.93 -17.59 6.05
C ALA A 107 -12.23 -17.52 5.24
N SER A 108 -13.11 -16.58 5.55
CA SER A 108 -14.40 -16.40 4.85
C SER A 108 -14.28 -15.59 3.56
N LEU A 109 -13.19 -14.86 3.35
CA LEU A 109 -12.95 -13.95 2.23
C LEU A 109 -14.07 -12.91 2.08
N SER A 110 -14.42 -12.27 3.20
CA SER A 110 -15.45 -11.24 3.26
C SER A 110 -14.99 -10.06 4.12
N ILE A 111 -15.46 -8.86 3.79
CA ILE A 111 -15.26 -7.68 4.62
C ILE A 111 -16.11 -7.85 5.87
N ASP A 112 -15.48 -7.80 7.05
CA ASP A 112 -16.15 -7.94 8.34
C ASP A 112 -16.21 -6.64 9.14
N ALA A 113 -15.41 -5.63 8.78
CA ALA A 113 -15.45 -4.30 9.38
C ALA A 113 -14.88 -3.22 8.45
N LEU A 114 -15.30 -1.98 8.69
CA LEU A 114 -14.78 -0.77 8.05
C LEU A 114 -14.47 0.27 9.11
N THR A 115 -13.38 1.01 8.92
CA THR A 115 -13.05 2.19 9.73
C THR A 115 -12.59 3.34 8.82
N ARG A 116 -12.37 4.52 9.40
CA ARG A 116 -11.90 5.70 8.69
C ARG A 116 -10.43 5.96 8.96
N ALA A 117 -9.74 6.51 7.96
CA ALA A 117 -8.42 7.13 8.04
C ALA A 117 -8.51 8.60 7.59
N GLY A 118 -7.42 9.17 7.13
CA GLY A 118 -7.41 10.52 6.58
C GLY A 118 -7.90 10.61 5.13
N ARG A 119 -7.46 11.63 4.42
CA ARG A 119 -7.85 11.88 3.03
C ARG A 119 -6.95 11.10 2.07
N ASN A 120 -7.57 10.37 1.15
CA ASN A 120 -6.89 9.56 0.13
C ASN A 120 -5.78 8.67 0.71
N PRO A 121 -6.12 7.71 1.60
CA PRO A 121 -5.16 6.72 2.09
C PRO A 121 -4.44 6.01 0.96
N ASP A 122 -3.11 5.93 1.02
CA ASP A 122 -2.30 5.34 -0.04
C ASP A 122 -1.56 4.08 0.42
N GLY A 123 -0.72 4.17 1.44
CA GLY A 123 0.01 3.03 1.99
C GLY A 123 -0.55 2.55 3.33
N ILE A 124 -0.28 1.29 3.67
CA ILE A 124 -0.69 0.68 4.95
C ILE A 124 0.35 -0.34 5.41
N CYS A 125 0.70 -0.32 6.68
CA CYS A 125 1.50 -1.38 7.31
C CYS A 125 1.01 -1.70 8.71
N VAL A 126 1.49 -2.83 9.26
CA VAL A 126 1.20 -3.28 10.63
C VAL A 126 2.47 -3.14 11.48
N GLN A 127 2.36 -2.51 12.63
CA GLN A 127 3.42 -2.47 13.63
C GLN A 127 2.83 -2.43 15.05
N ASN A 128 3.35 -3.26 15.94
CA ASN A 128 2.97 -3.27 17.38
C ASN A 128 1.45 -3.33 17.66
N GLY A 129 0.70 -4.17 16.90
CA GLY A 129 -0.76 -4.32 17.07
C GLY A 129 -1.58 -3.14 16.55
N LYS A 130 -0.98 -2.26 15.74
CA LYS A 130 -1.60 -1.10 15.12
C LYS A 130 -1.41 -1.11 13.61
N LEU A 131 -2.36 -0.52 12.88
CA LEU A 131 -2.19 -0.15 11.49
C LEU A 131 -1.69 1.29 11.40
N TYR A 132 -0.73 1.53 10.54
CA TYR A 132 -0.27 2.85 10.16
C TYR A 132 -0.65 3.07 8.70
N VAL A 133 -1.42 4.12 8.42
CA VAL A 133 -2.00 4.41 7.11
C VAL A 133 -1.55 5.79 6.66
N SER A 134 -0.78 5.88 5.59
CA SER A 134 -0.38 7.16 5.01
C SER A 134 -1.54 7.79 4.26
N ASN A 135 -1.79 9.07 4.52
CA ASN A 135 -2.86 9.84 3.89
C ASN A 135 -2.23 10.83 2.90
N SER A 136 -2.28 10.52 1.62
CA SER A 136 -1.60 11.31 0.58
C SER A 136 -2.34 12.62 0.25
N GLY A 137 -3.65 12.65 0.43
CA GLY A 137 -4.50 13.75 -0.05
C GLY A 137 -4.81 13.66 -1.54
N GLY A 138 -4.28 12.65 -2.24
CA GLY A 138 -4.54 12.43 -3.65
C GLY A 138 -3.74 13.40 -4.55
N LEU A 139 -4.31 13.72 -5.72
CA LEU A 139 -3.69 14.58 -6.73
C LEU A 139 -4.10 16.05 -6.62
N ASP A 140 -4.72 16.42 -5.50
CA ASP A 140 -5.18 17.79 -5.20
C ASP A 140 -6.03 18.46 -6.33
N TRP A 141 -6.83 17.69 -6.99
CA TRP A 141 -7.70 18.22 -8.07
C TRP A 141 -8.77 19.20 -7.56
N GLU A 142 -9.05 19.20 -6.26
CA GLU A 142 -9.98 20.10 -5.60
C GLU A 142 -9.33 21.41 -5.11
N GLY A 143 -8.01 21.52 -5.21
CA GLY A 143 -7.24 22.69 -4.80
C GLY A 143 -7.24 22.96 -3.28
N ILE A 144 -7.41 21.89 -2.47
CA ILE A 144 -7.38 21.95 -1.01
C ILE A 144 -6.04 21.53 -0.40
N GLY A 145 -5.04 21.29 -1.25
CA GLY A 145 -3.71 20.80 -0.88
C GLY A 145 -3.67 19.29 -0.62
N VAL A 146 -2.48 18.74 -0.52
CA VAL A 146 -2.25 17.34 -0.14
C VAL A 146 -2.50 17.12 1.35
N ASP A 147 -2.72 15.86 1.79
CA ASP A 147 -2.71 15.52 3.22
C ASP A 147 -1.26 15.42 3.73
N ARG A 148 -1.06 15.39 5.03
CA ARG A 148 0.26 15.44 5.66
C ARG A 148 0.42 14.41 6.77
N THR A 149 -0.54 13.49 6.90
CA THR A 149 -0.68 12.70 8.12
C THR A 149 -0.55 11.20 7.87
N VAL A 150 -0.19 10.49 8.93
CA VAL A 150 -0.36 9.05 9.07
C VAL A 150 -1.42 8.79 10.13
N SER A 151 -2.48 8.07 9.77
CA SER A 151 -3.50 7.58 10.70
C SER A 151 -2.98 6.34 11.43
N VAL A 152 -3.14 6.32 12.75
CA VAL A 152 -2.86 5.15 13.60
C VAL A 152 -4.19 4.54 14.01
N ILE A 153 -4.41 3.28 13.63
CA ILE A 153 -5.63 2.53 13.91
C ILE A 153 -5.27 1.37 14.84
N ASP A 154 -5.91 1.30 16.00
CA ASP A 154 -5.77 0.18 16.92
C ASP A 154 -6.45 -1.06 16.34
N ILE A 155 -5.74 -2.18 16.18
CA ILE A 155 -6.27 -3.38 15.53
C ILE A 155 -7.40 -4.02 16.33
N PRO A 156 -7.31 -4.21 17.67
CA PRO A 156 -8.38 -4.81 18.43
C PRO A 156 -9.72 -4.06 18.37
N SER A 157 -9.71 -2.74 18.57
CA SER A 157 -10.92 -1.91 18.50
C SER A 157 -11.31 -1.54 17.08
N PHE A 158 -10.40 -1.61 16.15
CA PHE A 158 -10.49 -1.19 14.76
C PHE A 158 -10.96 0.25 14.61
N THR A 159 -10.40 1.14 15.43
CA THR A 159 -10.69 2.58 15.45
C THR A 159 -9.40 3.40 15.32
N GLU A 160 -9.49 4.55 14.64
CA GLU A 160 -8.39 5.52 14.62
C GLU A 160 -8.20 6.11 16.02
N ILE A 161 -6.98 5.98 16.54
CA ILE A 161 -6.62 6.46 17.88
C ILE A 161 -5.72 7.70 17.83
N LYS A 162 -5.06 7.97 16.69
CA LYS A 162 -4.14 9.09 16.53
C LYS A 162 -3.93 9.43 15.06
N LYS A 163 -3.57 10.70 14.78
CA LYS A 163 -2.93 11.15 13.55
C LYS A 163 -1.56 11.72 13.87
N ILE A 164 -0.58 11.38 13.03
CA ILE A 164 0.81 11.82 13.14
C ILE A 164 1.10 12.71 11.94
N GLU A 165 1.53 13.95 12.19
CA GLU A 165 2.04 14.84 11.14
C GLU A 165 3.43 14.35 10.70
N VAL A 166 3.60 14.03 9.41
CA VAL A 166 4.86 13.48 8.85
C VAL A 166 5.41 14.32 7.70
N GLY A 167 4.66 15.31 7.24
CA GLY A 167 4.99 16.10 6.06
C GLY A 167 4.07 15.82 4.87
N PRO A 168 4.16 16.64 3.81
CA PRO A 168 3.18 16.67 2.74
C PRO A 168 3.23 15.40 1.86
N ASN A 169 2.05 14.92 1.49
CA ASN A 169 1.83 13.83 0.55
C ASN A 169 2.56 12.53 0.96
N PRO A 170 2.30 11.97 2.15
CA PRO A 170 2.87 10.69 2.53
C PRO A 170 2.31 9.56 1.67
N GLY A 171 3.21 8.77 1.08
CA GLY A 171 2.92 7.64 0.21
C GLY A 171 3.34 6.31 0.82
N ASP A 172 4.43 5.73 0.31
CA ASP A 172 4.94 4.43 0.78
C ASP A 172 5.20 4.44 2.29
N ILE A 173 4.73 3.38 2.96
CA ILE A 173 4.87 3.19 4.40
C ILE A 173 5.17 1.72 4.71
N GLN A 174 6.19 1.46 5.52
CA GLN A 174 6.56 0.10 5.90
C GLN A 174 7.01 0.02 7.37
N ALA A 175 6.72 -1.11 7.98
CA ALA A 175 7.23 -1.46 9.31
C ALA A 175 8.72 -1.82 9.24
N GLY A 176 9.51 -1.30 10.14
CA GLY A 176 10.91 -1.66 10.32
C GLY A 176 11.10 -2.78 11.36
N PRO A 177 12.24 -3.47 11.33
CA PRO A 177 12.53 -4.56 12.26
C PRO A 177 12.81 -4.08 13.69
N ASP A 178 13.06 -2.78 13.86
CA ASP A 178 13.35 -2.11 15.13
C ASP A 178 12.09 -1.64 15.89
N GLY A 179 10.90 -1.98 15.38
CA GLY A 179 9.63 -1.51 15.94
C GLY A 179 9.20 -0.14 15.44
N SER A 180 10.00 0.49 14.58
CA SER A 180 9.65 1.76 13.91
C SER A 180 8.76 1.54 12.69
N VAL A 181 8.18 2.64 12.23
CA VAL A 181 7.48 2.75 10.95
C VAL A 181 8.18 3.80 10.10
N TYR A 182 8.45 3.49 8.85
CA TYR A 182 9.11 4.38 7.90
C TYR A 182 8.14 4.84 6.84
N VAL A 183 8.21 6.12 6.46
CA VAL A 183 7.30 6.78 5.52
C VAL A 183 8.09 7.61 4.53
N ALA A 184 7.78 7.48 3.25
CA ALA A 184 8.21 8.44 2.23
C ALA A 184 7.14 9.51 2.04
N THR A 185 7.53 10.79 2.03
CA THR A 185 6.65 11.92 1.71
C THR A 185 7.09 12.58 0.40
N HIS A 186 6.14 12.99 -0.43
CA HIS A 186 6.41 13.39 -1.82
C HIS A 186 6.33 14.91 -2.05
N GLY A 187 6.18 15.71 -0.97
CA GLY A 187 6.07 17.17 -1.06
C GLY A 187 4.71 17.64 -1.56
N GLU A 188 4.53 18.95 -1.62
CA GLU A 188 3.32 19.57 -2.18
C GLU A 188 3.20 19.33 -3.68
N ASN A 189 4.35 19.18 -4.36
CA ASN A 189 4.42 18.87 -5.78
C ASN A 189 5.50 17.82 -6.01
N ILE A 190 5.10 16.64 -6.45
CA ILE A 190 6.00 15.51 -6.70
C ILE A 190 7.13 15.85 -7.70
N GLU A 191 6.86 16.71 -8.69
CA GLU A 191 7.86 17.12 -9.68
C GLU A 191 8.91 18.09 -9.10
N ALA A 192 8.61 18.76 -7.99
CA ALA A 192 9.57 19.62 -7.31
C ALA A 192 10.69 18.85 -6.61
N GLY A 193 10.51 17.55 -6.36
CA GLY A 193 11.50 16.67 -5.73
C GLY A 193 11.74 17.01 -4.26
N ASP A 194 10.74 17.54 -3.57
CA ASP A 194 10.76 17.81 -2.14
C ASP A 194 10.32 16.57 -1.35
N TYR A 195 11.09 15.49 -1.52
CA TYR A 195 10.84 14.20 -0.89
C TYR A 195 11.58 14.11 0.44
N HIS A 196 10.94 13.46 1.42
CA HIS A 196 11.56 13.17 2.70
C HIS A 196 11.35 11.69 3.06
N PHE A 197 12.24 11.21 3.93
CA PHE A 197 12.13 9.89 4.56
C PHE A 197 12.00 10.08 6.06
N VAL A 198 10.92 9.57 6.64
CA VAL A 198 10.52 9.84 8.02
C VAL A 198 10.44 8.56 8.80
N GLN A 199 10.98 8.57 10.02
CA GLN A 199 10.88 7.47 10.98
C GLN A 199 9.91 7.85 12.11
N ILE A 200 8.93 6.98 12.35
CA ILE A 200 7.98 7.03 13.46
C ILE A 200 8.35 5.92 14.44
N ASP A 201 8.46 6.24 15.72
CA ASP A 201 8.54 5.22 16.79
C ASP A 201 7.15 4.56 16.95
N GLY A 202 7.07 3.26 16.65
CA GLY A 202 5.81 2.50 16.71
C GLY A 202 5.31 2.21 18.14
N HIS A 203 6.05 2.55 19.20
CA HIS A 203 5.60 2.46 20.58
C HIS A 203 4.95 3.75 21.07
N THR A 204 5.53 4.90 20.71
CA THR A 204 5.08 6.23 21.14
C THR A 204 4.18 6.93 20.13
N ASP A 205 4.14 6.44 18.89
CA ASP A 205 3.43 7.04 17.77
C ASP A 205 3.88 8.50 17.53
N GLN A 206 5.20 8.73 17.56
CA GLN A 206 5.81 10.04 17.32
C GLN A 206 6.87 9.96 16.25
N VAL A 207 6.99 11.01 15.45
CA VAL A 207 8.14 11.18 14.56
C VAL A 207 9.39 11.36 15.41
N VAL A 208 10.38 10.49 15.19
CA VAL A 208 11.67 10.55 15.91
C VAL A 208 12.82 11.00 15.04
N ARG A 209 12.65 10.90 13.72
CA ARG A 209 13.66 11.33 12.77
C ARG A 209 13.06 11.66 11.41
N THR A 210 13.55 12.74 10.80
CA THR A 210 13.41 13.00 9.35
C THR A 210 14.82 12.94 8.77
N PHE A 211 14.99 12.12 7.75
CA PHE A 211 16.29 11.93 7.10
C PHE A 211 16.45 12.97 5.98
N ASP A 212 17.71 13.35 5.70
CA ASP A 212 18.04 14.24 4.58
C ASP A 212 17.94 13.52 3.21
N GLU A 213 17.64 12.22 3.21
CA GLU A 213 17.50 11.42 2.02
C GLU A 213 16.19 11.73 1.29
N LYS A 214 16.30 12.05 0.00
CA LYS A 214 15.14 12.18 -0.90
C LYS A 214 14.69 10.79 -1.33
N VAL A 215 13.48 10.40 -0.98
CA VAL A 215 12.97 9.04 -1.23
C VAL A 215 11.62 9.11 -1.92
N LEU A 216 11.55 8.61 -3.16
CA LEU A 216 10.30 8.46 -3.88
C LEU A 216 9.57 7.17 -3.48
N SER A 217 10.31 6.08 -3.35
CA SER A 217 9.80 4.77 -2.92
C SER A 217 10.90 4.00 -2.20
N PHE A 218 10.56 3.04 -1.37
CA PHE A 218 11.53 2.22 -0.67
C PHE A 218 11.01 0.83 -0.35
N THR A 219 11.93 -0.08 -0.05
CA THR A 219 11.61 -1.36 0.58
C THR A 219 12.62 -1.66 1.69
N ILE A 220 12.13 -2.33 2.74
CA ILE A 220 12.95 -2.74 3.88
C ILE A 220 13.10 -4.26 3.85
N HIS A 221 14.35 -4.72 3.95
CA HIS A 221 14.67 -6.13 4.15
C HIS A 221 15.73 -6.25 5.25
N ASP A 222 15.41 -6.99 6.29
CA ASP A 222 16.20 -7.03 7.54
C ASP A 222 16.41 -5.60 8.08
N ASN A 223 17.67 -5.20 8.31
CA ASN A 223 18.01 -3.84 8.79
C ASN A 223 18.43 -2.88 7.65
N MET A 224 18.15 -3.23 6.42
CA MET A 224 18.53 -2.42 5.26
C MET A 224 17.29 -1.87 4.58
N ALA A 225 17.29 -0.57 4.33
CA ALA A 225 16.32 0.08 3.45
C ALA A 225 16.96 0.30 2.07
N TYR A 226 16.24 -0.08 1.04
CA TYR A 226 16.59 0.16 -0.35
C TYR A 226 15.74 1.34 -0.83
N LEU A 227 16.38 2.49 -0.95
CA LEU A 227 15.73 3.76 -1.22
C LEU A 227 15.82 4.07 -2.72
N TYR A 228 14.68 4.22 -3.37
CA TYR A 228 14.59 4.63 -4.76
C TYR A 228 14.34 6.13 -4.85
N THR A 229 15.15 6.82 -5.64
CA THR A 229 15.00 8.25 -5.95
C THR A 229 14.85 8.45 -7.45
N TYR A 230 14.10 9.47 -7.83
CA TYR A 230 13.95 9.90 -9.22
C TYR A 230 13.88 11.42 -9.30
N ASP A 231 14.70 12.00 -10.18
CA ASP A 231 14.65 13.42 -10.47
C ASP A 231 13.91 13.64 -11.80
N TYR A 232 12.73 14.25 -11.73
CA TYR A 232 11.87 14.48 -12.90
C TYR A 232 12.48 15.48 -13.91
N ARG A 233 13.44 16.33 -13.49
CA ARG A 233 14.07 17.32 -14.36
C ARG A 233 15.22 16.73 -15.16
N THR A 234 16.07 15.93 -14.53
CA THR A 234 17.22 15.28 -15.18
C THR A 234 16.89 13.88 -15.69
N GLN A 235 15.78 13.30 -15.25
CA GLN A 235 15.37 11.91 -15.48
C GLN A 235 16.36 10.88 -14.89
N ASP A 236 17.18 11.29 -13.94
CA ASP A 236 18.10 10.40 -13.24
C ASP A 236 17.37 9.60 -12.16
N SER A 237 17.74 8.34 -12.05
CA SER A 237 17.26 7.45 -10.99
C SER A 237 18.40 6.81 -10.23
N GLN A 238 18.23 6.61 -8.94
CA GLN A 238 19.23 5.96 -8.09
C GLN A 238 18.54 5.00 -7.11
N ILE A 239 19.26 3.94 -6.76
CA ILE A 239 18.93 3.10 -5.62
C ILE A 239 20.08 3.25 -4.62
N LYS A 240 19.76 3.70 -3.41
CA LYS A 240 20.68 3.76 -2.27
C LYS A 240 20.35 2.66 -1.29
N VAL A 241 21.36 2.07 -0.69
CA VAL A 241 21.21 1.11 0.40
C VAL A 241 21.54 1.83 1.71
N PHE A 242 20.58 1.85 2.61
CA PHE A 242 20.67 2.56 3.87
C PHE A 242 20.54 1.59 5.04
N ASN A 243 21.46 1.66 6.01
CA ASN A 243 21.40 0.86 7.23
C ASN A 243 20.52 1.56 8.27
N LEU A 244 19.48 0.90 8.74
CA LEU A 244 18.51 1.43 9.71
C LEU A 244 19.00 1.35 11.18
N LYS A 245 20.17 0.72 11.43
CA LYS A 245 20.82 0.62 12.75
C LYS A 245 21.65 1.84 13.08
#